data_7e3dc25c9849fa781eb1f23662fc1aab
#
_entry.id   7e3dc25c9849fa781eb1f23662fc1aab
#
_cell.length_a   1.000
_cell.length_b   1.000
_cell.length_c   1.000
_cell.angle_alpha   90.00
_cell.angle_beta   90.00
_cell.angle_gamma   90.00
#
_symmetry.space_group_name_H-M   'P 1'
#
loop_
_entity.id
_entity.type
_entity.pdbx_description
1 polymer ?
#
loop_
_entity_poly.entity_id
_entity_poly.type
_entity_poly.pdbx_seq_one_letter_code
_entity_poly.pdbx_strand_id
1 'polypeptide(L)'
;MKLAGKVALVTGAARGIGRGIARALAAEGVHVAVADLGVAEDPVIPYRLGRPADLEDTARLVEAAGARALVLTGDITRAADVEGILAATARGLGGLDILVNNAGVLVAGPLETTTEAQFDRVFAVNVKGVFLGCRAAVPHLRAGGGGVIVNVASIAGKTARALTSVYAASKFAVIGLTQALAHELGPANIRVNAVCPGFLRTTMWLEGVAPARAQSLGVATEDAFDTFVRQYTPLGREQTPEDIGEAVVYLCRAENVTGVALNVAGGAEMH
;
A
#
# COMPACT_ATOMS: atom_id res chain seq x y z
N MET A 1 18.71 6.72 -4.62
CA MET A 1 19.50 7.08 -3.41
C MET A 1 20.12 5.83 -2.77
N LYS A 2 21.16 5.98 -1.95
CA LYS A 2 21.63 4.90 -1.08
C LYS A 2 20.61 4.71 0.05
N LEU A 3 20.25 3.46 0.37
CA LEU A 3 19.15 3.16 1.30
C LEU A 3 19.63 2.92 2.74
N ALA A 4 20.83 2.38 2.93
CA ALA A 4 21.36 2.09 4.26
C ALA A 4 21.36 3.33 5.18
N GLY A 5 20.79 3.16 6.37
CA GLY A 5 20.62 4.22 7.37
C GLY A 5 19.48 5.20 7.11
N LYS A 6 18.74 5.06 6.01
CA LYS A 6 17.53 5.85 5.71
C LYS A 6 16.36 5.45 6.61
N VAL A 7 15.38 6.33 6.74
CA VAL A 7 14.18 6.12 7.55
C VAL A 7 12.94 6.07 6.66
N ALA A 8 12.16 5.00 6.82
CA ALA A 8 10.89 4.82 6.14
C ALA A 8 9.71 4.77 7.12
N LEU A 9 8.56 5.28 6.69
CA LEU A 9 7.25 4.96 7.27
C LEU A 9 6.46 4.12 6.28
N VAL A 10 5.95 2.96 6.73
CA VAL A 10 5.06 2.10 5.94
C VAL A 10 3.71 2.01 6.65
N THR A 11 2.63 2.43 6.00
CA THR A 11 1.26 2.31 6.51
C THR A 11 0.61 1.00 6.07
N GLY A 12 -0.32 0.44 6.87
CA GLY A 12 -0.91 -0.87 6.59
C GLY A 12 0.13 -2.00 6.70
N ALA A 13 1.09 -1.86 7.63
CA ALA A 13 2.27 -2.71 7.73
C ALA A 13 2.07 -3.98 8.56
N ALA A 14 0.91 -4.18 9.18
CA ALA A 14 0.68 -5.34 10.03
C ALA A 14 0.80 -6.67 9.27
N ARG A 15 0.48 -6.71 7.98
CA ARG A 15 0.47 -7.96 7.19
C ARG A 15 0.60 -7.72 5.69
N GLY A 16 0.59 -8.83 4.93
CA GLY A 16 0.51 -8.83 3.46
C GLY A 16 1.57 -7.95 2.81
N ILE A 17 1.15 -7.11 1.87
CA ILE A 17 2.03 -6.25 1.07
C ILE A 17 2.85 -5.31 1.97
N GLY A 18 2.23 -4.65 2.95
CA GLY A 18 2.93 -3.72 3.82
C GLY A 18 4.03 -4.37 4.66
N ARG A 19 3.80 -5.60 5.15
CA ARG A 19 4.84 -6.41 5.81
C ARG A 19 5.97 -6.76 4.86
N GLY A 20 5.67 -7.20 3.63
CA GLY A 20 6.68 -7.50 2.61
C GLY A 20 7.53 -6.29 2.27
N ILE A 21 6.91 -5.11 2.10
CA ILE A 21 7.61 -3.84 1.85
C ILE A 21 8.52 -3.48 3.04
N ALA A 22 8.03 -3.57 4.27
CA ALA A 22 8.82 -3.26 5.47
C ALA A 22 10.07 -4.16 5.58
N ARG A 23 9.91 -5.46 5.31
CA ARG A 23 11.03 -6.43 5.27
C ARG A 23 12.03 -6.12 4.16
N ALA A 24 11.55 -5.84 2.94
CA ALA A 24 12.43 -5.54 1.82
C ALA A 24 13.26 -4.28 2.06
N LEU A 25 12.64 -3.21 2.61
CA LEU A 25 13.36 -2.00 3.00
C LEU A 25 14.37 -2.26 4.12
N ALA A 26 14.00 -3.05 5.13
CA ALA A 26 14.90 -3.40 6.24
C ALA A 26 16.12 -4.19 5.76
N ALA A 27 15.97 -5.12 4.81
CA ALA A 27 17.07 -5.88 4.20
C ALA A 27 18.08 -4.98 3.47
N GLU A 28 17.67 -3.77 3.08
CA GLU A 28 18.54 -2.74 2.50
C GLU A 28 19.15 -1.78 3.54
N GLY A 29 18.98 -2.08 4.83
CA GLY A 29 19.48 -1.27 5.95
C GLY A 29 18.64 -0.03 6.25
N VAL A 30 17.39 0.03 5.78
CA VAL A 30 16.44 1.12 6.09
C VAL A 30 15.82 0.87 7.46
N HIS A 31 15.81 1.87 8.33
CA HIS A 31 15.04 1.85 9.57
C HIS A 31 13.57 2.08 9.28
N VAL A 32 12.66 1.29 9.84
CA VAL A 32 11.26 1.29 9.42
C VAL A 32 10.31 1.56 10.57
N ALA A 33 9.53 2.63 10.48
CA ALA A 33 8.32 2.78 11.26
C ALA A 33 7.20 1.97 10.56
N VAL A 34 6.64 1.01 11.28
CA VAL A 34 5.51 0.18 10.83
C VAL A 34 4.24 0.71 11.48
N ALA A 35 3.28 1.15 10.67
CA ALA A 35 2.04 1.75 11.15
C ALA A 35 0.81 0.99 10.64
N ASP A 36 -0.19 0.82 11.49
CA ASP A 36 -1.48 0.22 11.13
C ASP A 36 -2.59 0.76 12.05
N LEU A 37 -3.85 0.50 11.67
CA LEU A 37 -5.01 0.89 12.47
C LEU A 37 -5.03 0.19 13.85
N GLY A 38 -4.51 -1.04 13.92
CA GLY A 38 -4.44 -1.81 15.16
C GLY A 38 -5.79 -2.38 15.63
N VAL A 39 -6.76 -2.54 14.73
CA VAL A 39 -8.04 -3.21 15.00
C VAL A 39 -8.28 -4.32 13.98
N ALA A 40 -8.80 -5.46 14.46
CA ALA A 40 -9.00 -6.63 13.62
C ALA A 40 -10.23 -6.54 12.72
N GLU A 41 -11.20 -5.72 13.09
CA GLU A 41 -12.51 -5.65 12.43
C GLU A 41 -12.90 -4.21 12.11
N ASP A 42 -13.64 -4.05 11.03
CA ASP A 42 -14.24 -2.79 10.60
C ASP A 42 -15.71 -3.09 10.27
N PRO A 43 -16.67 -2.27 10.72
CA PRO A 43 -18.09 -2.58 10.54
C PRO A 43 -18.53 -2.58 9.07
N VAL A 44 -17.73 -2.02 8.18
CA VAL A 44 -18.06 -1.84 6.76
C VAL A 44 -17.27 -2.77 5.85
N ILE A 45 -16.05 -3.16 6.28
CA ILE A 45 -15.16 -4.01 5.49
C ILE A 45 -15.40 -5.49 5.83
N PRO A 46 -15.73 -6.34 4.84
CA PRO A 46 -16.22 -7.70 5.10
C PRO A 46 -15.10 -8.75 5.35
N TYR A 47 -13.90 -8.33 5.72
CA TYR A 47 -12.78 -9.22 6.03
C TYR A 47 -11.91 -8.66 7.15
N ARG A 48 -11.14 -9.54 7.79
CA ARG A 48 -10.28 -9.16 8.91
C ARG A 48 -9.20 -8.16 8.50
N LEU A 49 -8.97 -7.17 9.35
CA LEU A 49 -7.86 -6.21 9.26
C LEU A 49 -6.63 -6.70 10.05
N GLY A 50 -5.58 -5.89 10.12
CA GLY A 50 -4.36 -6.18 10.88
C GLY A 50 -4.55 -5.97 12.38
N ARG A 51 -4.16 -6.95 13.19
CA ARG A 51 -4.19 -6.86 14.67
C ARG A 51 -2.90 -6.22 15.19
N PRO A 52 -2.90 -5.70 16.44
CA PRO A 52 -1.67 -5.19 17.07
C PRO A 52 -0.52 -6.21 17.07
N ALA A 53 -0.81 -7.49 17.41
CA ALA A 53 0.19 -8.55 17.39
C ALA A 53 0.81 -8.77 16.00
N ASP A 54 0.03 -8.64 14.94
CA ASP A 54 0.53 -8.77 13.56
C ASP A 54 1.52 -7.63 13.21
N LEU A 55 1.33 -6.44 13.81
CA LEU A 55 2.22 -5.28 13.64
C LEU A 55 3.53 -5.48 14.40
N GLU A 56 3.46 -5.99 15.64
CA GLU A 56 4.63 -6.38 16.43
C GLU A 56 5.47 -7.47 15.71
N ASP A 57 4.79 -8.46 15.09
CA ASP A 57 5.47 -9.47 14.27
C ASP A 57 6.26 -8.82 13.12
N THR A 58 5.68 -7.81 12.46
CA THR A 58 6.37 -7.09 11.38
C THR A 58 7.59 -6.33 11.91
N ALA A 59 7.48 -5.70 13.08
CA ALA A 59 8.61 -5.01 13.70
C ALA A 59 9.75 -5.98 14.02
N ARG A 60 9.44 -7.17 14.58
CA ARG A 60 10.45 -8.21 14.82
C ARG A 60 11.15 -8.67 13.54
N LEU A 61 10.44 -8.75 12.42
CA LEU A 61 11.04 -9.10 11.13
C LEU A 61 11.98 -7.99 10.61
N VAL A 62 11.66 -6.72 10.84
CA VAL A 62 12.54 -5.58 10.54
C VAL A 62 13.81 -5.64 11.40
N GLU A 63 13.67 -5.89 12.69
CA GLU A 63 14.82 -6.01 13.62
C GLU A 63 15.70 -7.21 13.31
N ALA A 64 15.11 -8.33 12.94
CA ALA A 64 15.85 -9.53 12.52
C ALA A 64 16.70 -9.30 11.25
N ALA A 65 16.35 -8.32 10.42
CA ALA A 65 17.15 -7.86 9.28
C ALA A 65 18.28 -6.88 9.67
N GLY A 66 18.44 -6.57 10.97
CA GLY A 66 19.44 -5.63 11.49
C GLY A 66 19.08 -4.16 11.43
N ALA A 67 17.84 -3.82 11.09
CA ALA A 67 17.34 -2.47 11.07
C ALA A 67 16.61 -2.11 12.38
N ARG A 68 16.44 -0.80 12.67
CA ARG A 68 15.60 -0.35 13.77
C ARG A 68 14.14 -0.37 13.33
N ALA A 69 13.24 -0.85 14.20
CA ALA A 69 11.80 -0.79 14.01
C ALA A 69 11.16 0.22 14.98
N LEU A 70 10.02 0.80 14.58
CA LEU A 70 9.15 1.59 15.44
C LEU A 70 7.70 1.21 15.15
N VAL A 71 6.98 0.73 16.17
CA VAL A 71 5.57 0.34 16.04
C VAL A 71 4.68 1.54 16.36
N LEU A 72 3.75 1.85 15.47
CA LEU A 72 2.82 2.97 15.60
C LEU A 72 1.40 2.53 15.26
N THR A 73 0.42 3.00 16.00
CA THR A 73 -1.00 2.78 15.72
C THR A 73 -1.72 4.10 15.46
N GLY A 74 -2.65 4.10 14.50
CA GLY A 74 -3.50 5.24 14.21
C GLY A 74 -4.32 5.05 12.95
N ASP A 75 -5.38 5.85 12.84
CA ASP A 75 -6.29 5.83 11.68
C ASP A 75 -5.82 6.84 10.64
N ILE A 76 -5.36 6.34 9.49
CA ILE A 76 -4.89 7.20 8.38
C ILE A 76 -5.99 8.10 7.78
N THR A 77 -7.26 7.86 8.09
CA THR A 77 -8.36 8.72 7.67
C THR A 77 -8.50 9.99 8.52
N ARG A 78 -7.74 10.08 9.63
CA ARG A 78 -7.73 11.19 10.58
C ARG A 78 -6.43 11.97 10.49
N ALA A 79 -6.51 13.25 10.17
CA ALA A 79 -5.33 14.11 9.97
C ALA A 79 -4.41 14.13 11.21
N ALA A 80 -4.99 14.24 12.42
CA ALA A 80 -4.21 14.28 13.65
C ALA A 80 -3.41 12.99 13.91
N ASP A 81 -4.00 11.82 13.61
CA ASP A 81 -3.31 10.54 13.75
C ASP A 81 -2.14 10.44 12.76
N VAL A 82 -2.36 10.84 11.50
CA VAL A 82 -1.31 10.83 10.46
C VAL A 82 -0.15 11.76 10.83
N GLU A 83 -0.45 12.98 11.28
CA GLU A 83 0.56 13.94 11.73
C GLU A 83 1.32 13.40 12.96
N GLY A 84 0.61 12.76 13.90
CA GLY A 84 1.20 12.10 15.08
C GLY A 84 2.14 10.97 14.71
N ILE A 85 1.75 10.09 13.77
CA ILE A 85 2.56 8.98 13.25
C ILE A 85 3.84 9.50 12.60
N LEU A 86 3.76 10.50 11.73
CA LEU A 86 4.93 11.06 11.06
C LEU A 86 5.87 11.76 12.03
N ALA A 87 5.34 12.54 12.96
CA ALA A 87 6.14 13.18 14.01
C ALA A 87 6.83 12.15 14.92
N ALA A 88 6.14 11.06 15.29
CA ALA A 88 6.71 9.97 16.06
C ALA A 88 7.82 9.24 15.28
N THR A 89 7.61 8.98 13.99
CA THR A 89 8.63 8.40 13.10
C THR A 89 9.89 9.27 13.09
N ALA A 90 9.74 10.56 12.81
CA ALA A 90 10.87 11.47 12.72
C ALA A 90 11.64 11.57 14.04
N ARG A 91 10.94 11.65 15.17
CA ARG A 91 11.59 11.67 16.50
C ARG A 91 12.24 10.35 16.88
N GLY A 92 11.55 9.23 16.66
CA GLY A 92 12.00 7.90 17.11
C GLY A 92 13.13 7.32 16.27
N LEU A 93 13.13 7.59 14.96
CA LEU A 93 14.13 7.03 14.03
C LEU A 93 15.12 8.08 13.51
N GLY A 94 14.92 9.38 13.75
CA GLY A 94 15.87 10.44 13.45
C GLY A 94 15.62 11.17 12.13
N GLY A 95 14.44 11.02 11.53
CA GLY A 95 14.06 11.70 10.28
C GLY A 95 12.98 10.97 9.51
N LEU A 96 12.77 11.40 8.27
CA LEU A 96 11.94 10.69 7.29
C LEU A 96 12.56 10.88 5.90
N ASP A 97 12.90 9.80 5.23
CA ASP A 97 13.42 9.78 3.85
C ASP A 97 12.42 9.14 2.87
N ILE A 98 11.61 8.20 3.36
CA ILE A 98 10.71 7.39 2.55
C ILE A 98 9.34 7.31 3.22
N LEU A 99 8.28 7.66 2.48
CA LEU A 99 6.91 7.35 2.85
C LEU A 99 6.35 6.28 1.91
N VAL A 100 5.79 5.20 2.48
CA VAL A 100 5.02 4.21 1.72
C VAL A 100 3.56 4.23 2.18
N ASN A 101 2.70 4.81 1.37
CA ASN A 101 1.25 4.78 1.57
C ASN A 101 0.72 3.44 1.04
N ASN A 102 0.71 2.41 1.89
CA ASN A 102 0.26 1.07 1.52
C ASN A 102 -1.11 0.72 2.11
N ALA A 103 -1.52 1.28 3.24
CA ALA A 103 -2.83 1.00 3.83
C ALA A 103 -3.95 1.18 2.81
N GLY A 104 -4.82 0.17 2.71
CA GLY A 104 -5.92 0.18 1.76
C GLY A 104 -6.94 -0.89 2.07
N VAL A 105 -8.18 -0.63 1.65
CA VAL A 105 -9.32 -1.54 1.79
C VAL A 105 -10.06 -1.71 0.47
N LEU A 106 -10.82 -2.80 0.37
CA LEU A 106 -11.59 -3.15 -0.81
C LEU A 106 -12.97 -3.66 -0.42
N VAL A 107 -13.96 -3.36 -1.22
CA VAL A 107 -15.26 -4.00 -1.21
C VAL A 107 -15.53 -4.53 -2.61
N ALA A 108 -15.95 -5.79 -2.73
CA ALA A 108 -16.31 -6.43 -3.99
C ALA A 108 -17.76 -6.84 -3.98
N GLY A 109 -18.46 -6.57 -5.09
CA GLY A 109 -19.86 -6.94 -5.30
C GLY A 109 -20.48 -6.16 -6.45
N PRO A 110 -21.72 -6.49 -6.83
CA PRO A 110 -22.50 -5.72 -7.80
C PRO A 110 -22.71 -4.27 -7.31
N LEU A 111 -22.74 -3.33 -8.25
CA LEU A 111 -22.87 -1.90 -7.94
C LEU A 111 -24.14 -1.61 -7.12
N GLU A 112 -25.24 -2.24 -7.49
CA GLU A 112 -26.57 -2.05 -6.87
C GLU A 112 -26.64 -2.51 -5.40
N THR A 113 -25.69 -3.34 -4.96
CA THR A 113 -25.57 -3.80 -3.55
C THR A 113 -24.49 -3.07 -2.77
N THR A 114 -23.68 -2.27 -3.43
CA THR A 114 -22.63 -1.48 -2.78
C THR A 114 -23.25 -0.28 -2.04
N THR A 115 -23.07 -0.21 -0.73
CA THR A 115 -23.65 0.86 0.09
C THR A 115 -22.83 2.15 0.04
N GLU A 116 -23.48 3.29 0.34
CA GLU A 116 -22.80 4.59 0.50
C GLU A 116 -21.70 4.52 1.57
N ALA A 117 -21.96 3.86 2.71
CA ALA A 117 -20.96 3.65 3.76
C ALA A 117 -19.72 2.88 3.27
N GLN A 118 -19.90 1.91 2.39
CA GLN A 118 -18.78 1.19 1.76
C GLN A 118 -18.00 2.09 0.80
N PHE A 119 -18.69 2.90 0.00
CA PHE A 119 -18.05 3.90 -0.86
C PHE A 119 -17.21 4.87 -0.03
N ASP A 120 -17.81 5.48 1.00
CA ASP A 120 -17.16 6.44 1.87
C ASP A 120 -15.94 5.85 2.57
N ARG A 121 -16.06 4.60 3.10
CA ARG A 121 -14.95 3.94 3.78
C ARG A 121 -13.79 3.65 2.84
N VAL A 122 -14.05 3.15 1.63
CA VAL A 122 -13.01 2.90 0.63
C VAL A 122 -12.30 4.19 0.23
N PHE A 123 -13.04 5.27 -0.03
CA PHE A 123 -12.43 6.56 -0.40
C PHE A 123 -11.70 7.22 0.78
N ALA A 124 -12.25 7.11 1.99
CA ALA A 124 -11.59 7.63 3.19
C ALA A 124 -10.22 6.98 3.41
N VAL A 125 -10.12 5.66 3.27
CA VAL A 125 -8.85 4.93 3.46
C VAL A 125 -7.94 5.11 2.24
N ASN A 126 -8.41 4.74 1.05
CA ASN A 126 -7.55 4.60 -0.13
C ASN A 126 -7.14 5.93 -0.77
N VAL A 127 -7.96 6.98 -0.64
CA VAL A 127 -7.72 8.28 -1.29
C VAL A 127 -7.35 9.34 -0.27
N LYS A 128 -8.26 9.62 0.69
CA LYS A 128 -8.00 10.64 1.72
C LYS A 128 -6.80 10.27 2.58
N GLY A 129 -6.66 9.01 2.99
CA GLY A 129 -5.50 8.53 3.76
C GLY A 129 -4.17 8.75 3.03
N VAL A 130 -4.11 8.43 1.73
CA VAL A 130 -2.92 8.70 0.89
C VAL A 130 -2.64 10.20 0.78
N PHE A 131 -3.68 11.01 0.55
CA PHE A 131 -3.55 12.47 0.52
C PHE A 131 -3.00 13.03 1.84
N LEU A 132 -3.56 12.60 2.98
CA LEU A 132 -3.12 13.05 4.30
C LEU A 132 -1.67 12.63 4.58
N GLY A 133 -1.30 11.38 4.24
CA GLY A 133 0.07 10.88 4.36
C GLY A 133 1.05 11.70 3.54
N CYS A 134 0.77 11.93 2.25
CA CYS A 134 1.60 12.77 1.39
C CYS A 134 1.74 14.19 1.95
N ARG A 135 0.61 14.84 2.29
CA ARG A 135 0.59 16.22 2.81
C ARG A 135 1.45 16.36 4.08
N ALA A 136 1.28 15.46 5.03
CA ALA A 136 1.98 15.52 6.30
C ALA A 136 3.46 15.11 6.21
N ALA A 137 3.85 14.28 5.20
CA ALA A 137 5.25 13.89 4.99
C ALA A 137 6.10 15.00 4.36
N VAL A 138 5.53 15.87 3.53
CA VAL A 138 6.27 16.90 2.77
C VAL A 138 7.18 17.77 3.64
N PRO A 139 6.75 18.32 4.79
CA PRO A 139 7.64 19.11 5.64
C PRO A 139 8.86 18.32 6.14
N HIS A 140 8.67 17.04 6.52
CA HIS A 140 9.75 16.18 7.01
C HIS A 140 10.74 15.83 5.88
N LEU A 141 10.24 15.48 4.70
CA LEU A 141 11.06 15.18 3.53
C LEU A 141 11.86 16.42 3.07
N ARG A 142 11.24 17.60 3.06
CA ARG A 142 11.95 18.87 2.75
C ARG A 142 13.05 19.17 3.76
N ALA A 143 12.81 18.96 5.04
CA ALA A 143 13.81 19.14 6.09
C ALA A 143 15.02 18.20 5.92
N GLY A 144 14.80 17.00 5.36
CA GLY A 144 15.85 16.04 4.99
C GLY A 144 16.56 16.32 3.66
N GLY A 145 16.19 17.40 2.95
CA GLY A 145 16.78 17.76 1.63
C GLY A 145 16.17 16.99 0.44
N GLY A 146 15.04 16.37 0.62
CA GLY A 146 14.31 15.57 -0.38
C GLY A 146 13.95 14.19 0.12
N GLY A 147 13.44 13.34 -0.76
CA GLY A 147 13.05 11.97 -0.40
C GLY A 147 12.16 11.28 -1.42
N VAL A 148 11.48 10.23 -0.98
CA VAL A 148 10.62 9.43 -1.85
C VAL A 148 9.27 9.14 -1.21
N ILE A 149 8.22 9.30 -1.97
CA ILE A 149 6.88 8.82 -1.65
C ILE A 149 6.54 7.69 -2.63
N VAL A 150 6.13 6.52 -2.11
CA VAL A 150 5.60 5.42 -2.90
C VAL A 150 4.18 5.14 -2.47
N ASN A 151 3.24 5.28 -3.39
CA ASN A 151 1.83 4.99 -3.16
C ASN A 151 1.50 3.59 -3.70
N VAL A 152 0.93 2.72 -2.87
CA VAL A 152 0.46 1.41 -3.33
C VAL A 152 -0.92 1.58 -3.96
N ALA A 153 -0.92 1.68 -5.30
CA ALA A 153 -2.14 1.68 -6.11
C ALA A 153 -2.65 0.25 -6.34
N SER A 154 -2.89 -0.13 -7.56
CA SER A 154 -3.27 -1.46 -8.04
C SER A 154 -3.33 -1.44 -9.56
N ILE A 155 -3.24 -2.60 -10.22
CA ILE A 155 -3.64 -2.71 -11.63
C ILE A 155 -5.10 -2.30 -11.85
N ALA A 156 -5.96 -2.42 -10.83
CA ALA A 156 -7.33 -1.90 -10.87
C ALA A 156 -7.42 -0.36 -10.99
N GLY A 157 -6.33 0.36 -10.73
CA GLY A 157 -6.21 1.80 -11.00
C GLY A 157 -5.80 2.14 -12.44
N LYS A 158 -5.62 1.14 -13.28
CA LYS A 158 -5.31 1.28 -14.73
C LYS A 158 -6.40 0.65 -15.58
N THR A 159 -6.75 -0.60 -15.29
CA THR A 159 -7.84 -1.32 -15.96
C THR A 159 -8.83 -1.82 -14.92
N ALA A 160 -10.00 -1.19 -14.88
CA ALA A 160 -11.09 -1.59 -13.98
C ALA A 160 -11.72 -2.91 -14.44
N ARG A 161 -12.16 -3.71 -13.46
CA ARG A 161 -12.89 -4.96 -13.70
C ARG A 161 -14.23 -4.93 -12.96
N ALA A 162 -15.21 -5.65 -13.47
CA ALA A 162 -16.52 -5.81 -12.81
C ALA A 162 -16.37 -6.19 -11.32
N LEU A 163 -17.37 -5.91 -10.53
CA LEU A 163 -17.47 -6.20 -9.09
C LEU A 163 -16.51 -5.41 -8.18
N THR A 164 -15.69 -4.50 -8.69
CA THR A 164 -14.72 -3.72 -7.90
C THR A 164 -14.75 -2.24 -8.27
N SER A 165 -15.89 -1.70 -8.68
CA SER A 165 -16.04 -0.34 -9.23
C SER A 165 -15.52 0.74 -8.29
N VAL A 166 -15.95 0.74 -7.03
CA VAL A 166 -15.53 1.73 -6.02
C VAL A 166 -14.04 1.62 -5.70
N TYR A 167 -13.55 0.39 -5.56
CA TYR A 167 -12.12 0.15 -5.34
C TYR A 167 -11.29 0.64 -6.54
N ALA A 168 -11.67 0.28 -7.76
CA ALA A 168 -10.98 0.72 -8.97
C ALA A 168 -10.94 2.25 -9.05
N ALA A 169 -12.08 2.93 -8.88
CA ALA A 169 -12.14 4.39 -8.86
C ALA A 169 -11.17 5.01 -7.83
N SER A 170 -11.08 4.43 -6.63
CA SER A 170 -10.15 4.88 -5.60
C SER A 170 -8.68 4.71 -6.03
N LYS A 171 -8.35 3.62 -6.74
CA LYS A 171 -6.97 3.34 -7.20
C LYS A 171 -6.58 4.18 -8.42
N PHE A 172 -7.53 4.54 -9.30
CA PHE A 172 -7.32 5.56 -10.32
C PHE A 172 -7.00 6.93 -9.69
N ALA A 173 -7.72 7.31 -8.63
CA ALA A 173 -7.46 8.55 -7.90
C ALA A 173 -6.04 8.59 -7.30
N VAL A 174 -5.53 7.47 -6.77
CA VAL A 174 -4.16 7.37 -6.24
C VAL A 174 -3.13 7.59 -7.35
N ILE A 175 -3.33 7.04 -8.55
CA ILE A 175 -2.42 7.25 -9.70
C ILE A 175 -2.43 8.71 -10.12
N GLY A 176 -3.60 9.32 -10.25
CA GLY A 176 -3.73 10.74 -10.57
C GLY A 176 -3.04 11.65 -9.54
N LEU A 177 -3.26 11.36 -8.26
CA LEU A 177 -2.58 12.07 -7.16
C LEU A 177 -1.05 11.90 -7.23
N THR A 178 -0.56 10.69 -7.53
CA THR A 178 0.86 10.40 -7.68
C THR A 178 1.50 11.26 -8.78
N GLN A 179 0.87 11.35 -9.93
CA GLN A 179 1.37 12.14 -11.06
C GLN A 179 1.39 13.64 -10.75
N ALA A 180 0.32 14.17 -10.19
CA ALA A 180 0.25 15.58 -9.82
C ALA A 180 1.33 15.95 -8.79
N LEU A 181 1.49 15.15 -7.73
CA LEU A 181 2.50 15.38 -6.69
C LEU A 181 3.93 15.20 -7.20
N ALA A 182 4.17 14.35 -8.19
CA ALA A 182 5.50 14.23 -8.82
C ALA A 182 5.94 15.55 -9.49
N HIS A 183 5.01 16.24 -10.16
CA HIS A 183 5.26 17.56 -10.73
C HIS A 183 5.43 18.63 -9.66
N GLU A 184 4.56 18.66 -8.65
CA GLU A 184 4.53 19.66 -7.60
C GLU A 184 5.78 19.60 -6.68
N LEU A 185 6.21 18.39 -6.34
CA LEU A 185 7.24 18.15 -5.34
C LEU A 185 8.64 17.92 -5.93
N GLY A 186 8.75 17.70 -7.24
CA GLY A 186 10.01 17.54 -7.95
C GLY A 186 11.03 18.64 -7.67
N PRO A 187 10.65 19.95 -7.71
CA PRO A 187 11.57 21.05 -7.38
C PRO A 187 12.13 21.00 -5.95
N ALA A 188 11.46 20.30 -5.03
CA ALA A 188 11.94 20.06 -3.66
C ALA A 188 12.75 18.76 -3.52
N ASN A 189 13.16 18.13 -4.64
CA ASN A 189 13.87 16.86 -4.66
C ASN A 189 13.08 15.72 -3.97
N ILE A 190 11.74 15.75 -4.06
CA ILE A 190 10.86 14.71 -3.57
C ILE A 190 10.27 13.99 -4.77
N ARG A 191 10.60 12.70 -4.92
CA ARG A 191 10.04 11.85 -5.97
C ARG A 191 8.77 11.18 -5.48
N VAL A 192 7.77 11.10 -6.33
CA VAL A 192 6.49 10.46 -6.01
C VAL A 192 6.15 9.44 -7.08
N ASN A 193 6.01 8.18 -6.70
CA ASN A 193 5.70 7.09 -7.61
C ASN A 193 4.57 6.20 -7.05
N ALA A 194 3.97 5.42 -7.91
CA ALA A 194 3.04 4.36 -7.50
C ALA A 194 3.59 2.97 -7.89
N VAL A 195 3.29 1.98 -7.07
CA VAL A 195 3.37 0.57 -7.44
C VAL A 195 1.96 0.03 -7.63
N CYS A 196 1.75 -0.78 -8.66
CA CYS A 196 0.47 -1.35 -9.04
C CYS A 196 0.52 -2.88 -8.92
N PRO A 197 0.23 -3.45 -7.73
CA PRO A 197 0.18 -4.89 -7.55
C PRO A 197 -0.91 -5.53 -8.40
N GLY A 198 -0.64 -6.75 -8.87
CA GLY A 198 -1.61 -7.64 -9.49
C GLY A 198 -2.39 -8.46 -8.46
N PHE A 199 -2.35 -9.79 -8.61
CA PHE A 199 -3.11 -10.71 -7.78
C PHE A 199 -2.20 -11.36 -6.73
N LEU A 200 -2.46 -11.06 -5.46
CA LEU A 200 -1.75 -11.60 -4.31
C LEU A 200 -2.72 -12.36 -3.40
N ARG A 201 -2.28 -13.50 -2.89
CA ARG A 201 -3.01 -14.34 -1.93
C ARG A 201 -3.00 -13.69 -0.54
N THR A 202 -3.75 -12.61 -0.40
CA THR A 202 -3.92 -11.87 0.85
C THR A 202 -5.33 -12.07 1.42
N THR A 203 -5.52 -11.79 2.69
CA THR A 203 -6.85 -11.81 3.33
C THR A 203 -7.86 -10.93 2.58
N MET A 204 -7.44 -9.76 2.10
CA MET A 204 -8.27 -8.87 1.28
C MET A 204 -8.81 -9.60 0.04
N TRP A 205 -8.00 -10.39 -0.64
CA TRP A 205 -8.42 -11.13 -1.82
C TRP A 205 -9.24 -12.36 -1.44
N LEU A 206 -8.75 -13.20 -0.49
CA LEU A 206 -9.36 -14.48 -0.14
C LEU A 206 -10.72 -14.31 0.56
N GLU A 207 -10.82 -13.36 1.49
CA GLU A 207 -12.06 -13.12 2.25
C GLU A 207 -12.93 -12.03 1.60
N GLY A 208 -12.33 -11.02 0.96
CA GLY A 208 -13.05 -9.85 0.42
C GLY A 208 -13.44 -9.96 -1.06
N VAL A 209 -12.69 -10.68 -1.89
CA VAL A 209 -12.91 -10.74 -3.35
C VAL A 209 -13.37 -12.13 -3.79
N ALA A 210 -12.78 -13.20 -3.25
CA ALA A 210 -13.00 -14.56 -3.71
C ALA A 210 -14.50 -14.98 -3.72
N PRO A 211 -15.32 -14.64 -2.70
CA PRO A 211 -16.74 -15.04 -2.71
C PRO A 211 -17.50 -14.47 -3.93
N ALA A 212 -17.32 -13.18 -4.24
CA ALA A 212 -17.98 -12.56 -5.38
C ALA A 212 -17.43 -13.07 -6.73
N ARG A 213 -16.13 -13.38 -6.79
CA ARG A 213 -15.50 -13.94 -7.99
C ARG A 213 -15.88 -15.40 -8.22
N ALA A 214 -15.97 -16.22 -7.18
CA ALA A 214 -16.41 -17.61 -7.27
C ALA A 214 -17.76 -17.71 -7.96
N GLN A 215 -18.73 -16.89 -7.53
CA GLN A 215 -20.04 -16.81 -8.16
C GLN A 215 -19.95 -16.41 -9.65
N SER A 216 -19.16 -15.42 -9.97
CA SER A 216 -18.96 -14.93 -11.36
C SER A 216 -18.26 -15.95 -12.26
N LEU A 217 -17.37 -16.78 -11.70
CA LEU A 217 -16.60 -17.80 -12.44
C LEU A 217 -17.30 -19.16 -12.47
N GLY A 218 -18.33 -19.37 -11.64
CA GLY A 218 -18.99 -20.67 -11.51
C GLY A 218 -18.12 -21.75 -10.85
N VAL A 219 -17.25 -21.38 -9.91
CA VAL A 219 -16.31 -22.27 -9.20
C VAL A 219 -16.52 -22.20 -7.69
N ALA A 220 -15.91 -23.11 -6.93
CA ALA A 220 -15.88 -23.03 -5.48
C ALA A 220 -15.04 -21.82 -5.02
N THR A 221 -15.35 -21.26 -3.84
CA THR A 221 -14.68 -20.05 -3.34
C THR A 221 -13.18 -20.26 -3.14
N GLU A 222 -12.78 -21.44 -2.68
CA GLU A 222 -11.38 -21.84 -2.51
C GLU A 222 -10.60 -21.89 -3.81
N ASP A 223 -11.25 -22.19 -4.95
CA ASP A 223 -10.63 -22.28 -6.28
C ASP A 223 -10.61 -20.96 -7.03
N ALA A 224 -11.37 -19.97 -6.55
CA ALA A 224 -11.59 -18.72 -7.28
C ALA A 224 -10.29 -17.96 -7.51
N PHE A 225 -9.38 -17.92 -6.53
CA PHE A 225 -8.11 -17.22 -6.65
C PHE A 225 -7.22 -17.84 -7.74
N ASP A 226 -6.97 -19.14 -7.67
CA ASP A 226 -6.09 -19.83 -8.61
C ASP A 226 -6.66 -19.82 -10.04
N THR A 227 -7.99 -19.97 -10.16
CA THR A 227 -8.68 -19.87 -11.45
C THR A 227 -8.51 -18.46 -12.04
N PHE A 228 -8.68 -17.41 -11.21
CA PHE A 228 -8.53 -16.04 -11.63
C PHE A 228 -7.09 -15.70 -12.05
N VAL A 229 -6.10 -16.15 -11.26
CA VAL A 229 -4.67 -15.97 -11.59
C VAL A 229 -4.34 -16.65 -12.92
N ARG A 230 -4.72 -17.92 -13.12
CA ARG A 230 -4.48 -18.63 -14.39
C ARG A 230 -5.12 -17.95 -15.59
N GLN A 231 -6.31 -17.40 -15.42
CA GLN A 231 -7.05 -16.76 -16.51
C GLN A 231 -6.47 -15.40 -16.92
N TYR A 232 -5.99 -14.61 -15.95
CA TYR A 232 -5.67 -13.20 -16.17
C TYR A 232 -4.19 -12.84 -16.05
N THR A 233 -3.34 -13.77 -15.65
CA THR A 233 -1.90 -13.50 -15.47
C THR A 233 -1.10 -14.27 -16.53
N PRO A 234 -0.51 -13.63 -17.52
CA PRO A 234 0.32 -14.29 -18.55
C PRO A 234 1.42 -15.19 -18.00
N LEU A 235 2.07 -14.81 -16.87
CA LEU A 235 3.04 -15.68 -16.21
C LEU A 235 2.42 -16.87 -15.46
N GLY A 236 1.09 -16.97 -15.38
CA GLY A 236 0.36 -18.07 -14.76
C GLY A 236 0.55 -18.22 -13.25
N ARG A 237 1.12 -17.23 -12.58
CA ARG A 237 1.39 -17.25 -11.13
C ARG A 237 0.99 -15.96 -10.45
N GLU A 238 0.68 -16.07 -9.16
CA GLU A 238 0.43 -14.91 -8.30
C GLU A 238 1.70 -14.09 -8.06
N GLN A 239 1.53 -12.86 -7.59
CA GLN A 239 2.61 -12.05 -7.05
C GLN A 239 2.68 -12.25 -5.54
N THR A 240 3.86 -12.06 -4.98
CA THR A 240 4.12 -12.15 -3.55
C THR A 240 4.28 -10.77 -2.92
N PRO A 241 4.13 -10.61 -1.59
CA PRO A 241 4.48 -9.39 -0.90
C PRO A 241 5.95 -8.97 -1.13
N GLU A 242 6.83 -9.92 -1.31
CA GLU A 242 8.26 -9.73 -1.60
C GLU A 242 8.46 -9.09 -2.98
N ASP A 243 7.76 -9.53 -4.02
CA ASP A 243 7.81 -8.92 -5.37
C ASP A 243 7.46 -7.42 -5.31
N ILE A 244 6.46 -7.06 -4.49
CA ILE A 244 6.06 -5.66 -4.30
C ILE A 244 7.13 -4.90 -3.50
N GLY A 245 7.72 -5.55 -2.50
CA GLY A 245 8.82 -4.99 -1.72
C GLY A 245 10.03 -4.65 -2.59
N GLU A 246 10.44 -5.54 -3.48
CA GLU A 246 11.53 -5.32 -4.45
C GLU A 246 11.25 -4.13 -5.38
N ALA A 247 10.02 -4.01 -5.87
CA ALA A 247 9.61 -2.88 -6.70
C ALA A 247 9.67 -1.55 -5.93
N VAL A 248 9.25 -1.54 -4.66
CA VAL A 248 9.38 -0.35 -3.79
C VAL A 248 10.84 0.01 -3.57
N VAL A 249 11.71 -0.96 -3.29
CA VAL A 249 13.17 -0.76 -3.17
C VAL A 249 13.74 -0.15 -4.46
N TYR A 250 13.36 -0.69 -5.63
CA TYR A 250 13.75 -0.13 -6.92
C TYR A 250 13.34 1.35 -7.05
N LEU A 251 12.07 1.67 -6.79
CA LEU A 251 11.56 3.04 -6.87
C LEU A 251 12.28 4.00 -5.88
N CYS A 252 12.68 3.49 -4.72
CA CYS A 252 13.47 4.27 -3.77
C CYS A 252 14.90 4.55 -4.29
N ARG A 253 15.52 3.61 -5.00
CA ARG A 253 16.89 3.73 -5.55
C ARG A 253 16.95 4.55 -6.84
N ALA A 254 15.95 4.44 -7.70
CA ALA A 254 15.95 5.00 -9.05
C ALA A 254 15.77 6.53 -9.03
N GLU A 255 16.87 7.27 -9.05
CA GLU A 255 16.90 8.72 -8.83
C GLU A 255 16.19 9.54 -9.92
N ASN A 256 16.14 9.02 -11.15
CA ASN A 256 15.49 9.68 -12.28
C ASN A 256 14.09 9.13 -12.59
N VAL A 257 13.46 8.47 -11.60
CA VAL A 257 12.10 7.91 -11.75
C VAL A 257 11.14 8.62 -10.80
N THR A 258 10.20 9.38 -11.37
CA THR A 258 9.12 10.05 -10.64
C THR A 258 7.87 10.11 -11.53
N GLY A 259 6.67 10.09 -10.94
CA GLY A 259 5.38 10.14 -11.63
C GLY A 259 4.94 8.83 -12.29
N VAL A 260 5.71 7.74 -12.13
CA VAL A 260 5.36 6.45 -12.74
C VAL A 260 4.38 5.66 -11.87
N ALA A 261 3.61 4.80 -12.53
CA ALA A 261 2.78 3.77 -11.90
C ALA A 261 3.29 2.39 -12.39
N LEU A 262 4.18 1.77 -11.60
CA LEU A 262 4.92 0.56 -11.96
C LEU A 262 4.06 -0.68 -11.71
N ASN A 263 3.79 -1.47 -12.76
CA ASN A 263 3.07 -2.73 -12.64
C ASN A 263 3.97 -3.83 -12.06
N VAL A 264 3.45 -4.54 -11.05
CA VAL A 264 4.00 -5.80 -10.53
C VAL A 264 2.87 -6.81 -10.57
N ALA A 265 2.59 -7.37 -11.75
CA ALA A 265 1.32 -8.04 -12.03
C ALA A 265 1.45 -9.30 -12.90
N GLY A 266 2.67 -9.80 -13.15
CA GLY A 266 2.86 -10.98 -13.99
C GLY A 266 2.29 -10.87 -15.41
N GLY A 267 2.15 -9.64 -15.93
CA GLY A 267 1.57 -9.34 -17.24
C GLY A 267 0.04 -9.16 -17.24
N ALA A 268 -0.63 -9.23 -16.09
CA ALA A 268 -2.08 -9.01 -16.01
C ALA A 268 -2.51 -7.57 -16.35
N GLU A 269 -1.57 -6.64 -16.36
CA GLU A 269 -1.70 -5.25 -16.78
C GLU A 269 -0.40 -4.81 -17.46
N MET A 270 -0.49 -4.15 -18.63
CA MET A 270 0.68 -3.81 -19.44
C MET A 270 0.91 -2.29 -19.63
N HIS A 271 -0.04 -1.45 -19.22
CA HIS A 271 0.00 0.01 -19.43
C HIS A 271 0.38 0.79 -18.19
#